data_cdc82f2f498104feba23a5515f284f0e
#
_entry.id   cdc82f2f498104feba23a5515f284f0e
#
_cell.length_a   1.000
_cell.length_b   1.000
_cell.length_c   1.000
_cell.angle_alpha   90.00
_cell.angle_beta   90.00
_cell.angle_gamma   90.00
#
_symmetry.space_group_name_H-M   'P 1'
#
loop_
_entity.id
_entity.type
_entity.pdbx_description
1 polymer ?
#
loop_
_entity_poly.entity_id
_entity_poly.type
_entity_poly.pdbx_seq_one_letter_code
_entity_poly.pdbx_strand_id
1 'polypeptide(L)'
;MLPSFTEQDVREATKLLQDLVRIDTTNPPGNEGKASEFLKEIFDSEKIECDIVGPENRESFVSRLPGRASKPRLLLLSHTDVVPVTDVSKWRHPPFSAEIEGEWLYGRGACDDKFDVAVEAMTMILLKRHNVKLNGTLIFAATADEEAGAQHGCGWLVNNAPDRVKAEYVLNEGGGAPVKIGGKIFYTVGFGEKGICWFKLKSKGKAGHGSIPTLGDNANLKMAEAFSRLSRYKPEIVILPNFKEALLQFAGALMGEQGERIVAEMATPDKIDALLNQVASFEKEFAEMARALTRMTISPNVIHGGNKANVIPDVCEAEVDTRILPGQDEKYAVSTIQRAIEGTGVEIESTRYQASSSSPTKTPFLDTLSQILRKHAGDVNVVAQLNTGMTDSRFFRQMGAEAYGFIPSSPTQNIKEILPGIHGDNEKIDIPSIEFATRFLLEVSQAVLK
;
A
#
# COMPACT_ATOMS: atom_id res chain seq x y z
N MET A 1 27.65 -18.13 -2.95
CA MET A 1 27.58 -17.92 -1.49
C MET A 1 26.90 -16.58 -1.27
N LEU A 2 25.97 -16.51 -0.33
CA LEU A 2 25.42 -15.23 0.12
C LEU A 2 26.54 -14.35 0.69
N PRO A 3 26.52 -13.03 0.44
CA PRO A 3 27.40 -12.11 1.14
C PRO A 3 27.25 -12.28 2.65
N SER A 4 28.35 -12.20 3.39
CA SER A 4 28.27 -12.10 4.84
C SER A 4 27.66 -10.75 5.17
N PHE A 5 26.53 -10.76 5.87
CA PHE A 5 25.90 -9.54 6.38
C PHE A 5 26.35 -9.33 7.82
N THR A 6 27.02 -8.24 8.08
CA THR A 6 27.71 -7.97 9.34
C THR A 6 26.95 -6.94 10.18
N GLU A 7 27.30 -6.79 11.46
CA GLU A 7 26.78 -5.69 12.29
C GLU A 7 27.11 -4.30 11.71
N GLN A 8 28.22 -4.17 10.97
CA GLN A 8 28.58 -2.92 10.32
C GLN A 8 27.60 -2.61 9.20
N ASP A 9 27.16 -3.61 8.43
CA ASP A 9 26.17 -3.44 7.36
C ASP A 9 24.78 -3.05 7.93
N VAL A 10 24.42 -3.60 9.10
CA VAL A 10 23.19 -3.18 9.81
C VAL A 10 23.27 -1.71 10.21
N ARG A 11 24.41 -1.28 10.78
CA ARG A 11 24.61 0.13 11.16
C ARG A 11 24.56 1.05 9.95
N GLU A 12 25.13 0.64 8.82
CA GLU A 12 25.12 1.41 7.58
C GLU A 12 23.71 1.51 6.99
N ALA A 13 22.97 0.41 6.92
CA ALA A 13 21.56 0.41 6.48
C ALA A 13 20.67 1.26 7.40
N THR A 14 20.87 1.17 8.72
CA THR A 14 20.14 2.00 9.69
C THR A 14 20.45 3.49 9.49
N LYS A 15 21.73 3.83 9.26
CA LYS A 15 22.15 5.21 9.00
C LYS A 15 21.57 5.74 7.71
N LEU A 16 21.52 4.91 6.66
CA LEU A 16 20.89 5.25 5.38
C LEU A 16 19.40 5.59 5.57
N LEU A 17 18.66 4.77 6.32
CA LEU A 17 17.27 5.05 6.66
C LEU A 17 17.14 6.35 7.46
N GLN A 18 18.00 6.56 8.48
CA GLN A 18 17.97 7.81 9.26
C GLN A 18 18.16 9.04 8.38
N ASP A 19 19.08 8.99 7.43
CA ASP A 19 19.37 10.12 6.56
C ASP A 19 18.23 10.35 5.56
N LEU A 20 17.61 9.30 5.02
CA LEU A 20 16.41 9.40 4.19
C LEU A 20 15.23 10.01 4.96
N VAL A 21 14.99 9.58 6.21
CA VAL A 21 13.90 10.13 7.05
C VAL A 21 14.12 11.61 7.34
N ARG A 22 15.36 12.07 7.49
CA ARG A 22 15.69 13.50 7.70
C ARG A 22 15.43 14.38 6.50
N ILE A 23 15.34 13.81 5.30
CA ILE A 23 14.95 14.53 4.10
C ILE A 23 13.44 14.65 4.07
N ASP A 24 12.91 15.85 4.27
CA ASP A 24 11.48 16.12 4.19
C ASP A 24 11.01 16.09 2.72
N THR A 25 10.27 15.05 2.39
CA THR A 25 9.64 14.81 1.09
C THR A 25 8.12 14.77 1.20
N THR A 26 7.56 15.58 2.11
CA THR A 26 6.12 15.67 2.31
C THR A 26 5.40 15.99 0.99
N ASN A 27 4.41 15.20 0.66
CA ASN A 27 3.59 15.32 -0.54
C ASN A 27 2.10 15.53 -0.17
N PRO A 28 1.46 16.66 -0.56
CA PRO A 28 2.01 17.77 -1.32
C PRO A 28 2.93 18.66 -0.50
N PRO A 29 3.87 19.48 -1.12
CA PRO A 29 4.02 19.62 -2.56
C PRO A 29 4.91 18.56 -3.23
N GLY A 30 5.60 17.70 -2.48
CA GLY A 30 6.68 16.84 -2.92
C GLY A 30 8.01 17.59 -2.96
N ASN A 31 9.11 16.89 -2.91
CA ASN A 31 10.50 17.38 -3.04
C ASN A 31 11.42 16.16 -3.15
N GLU A 32 10.96 15.15 -3.83
CA GLU A 32 11.59 13.81 -3.89
C GLU A 32 12.94 13.86 -4.60
N GLY A 33 13.18 14.87 -5.45
CA GLY A 33 14.48 15.12 -6.07
C GLY A 33 15.62 15.16 -5.05
N LYS A 34 15.38 15.68 -3.82
CA LYS A 34 16.41 15.70 -2.77
C LYS A 34 16.81 14.30 -2.29
N ALA A 35 15.82 13.39 -2.17
CA ALA A 35 16.08 12.00 -1.80
C ALA A 35 16.79 11.28 -2.95
N SER A 36 16.40 11.56 -4.20
CA SER A 36 17.03 11.02 -5.39
C SER A 36 18.48 11.48 -5.53
N GLU A 37 18.79 12.75 -5.26
CA GLU A 37 20.16 13.29 -5.23
C GLU A 37 21.00 12.62 -4.14
N PHE A 38 20.46 12.49 -2.95
CA PHE A 38 21.12 11.79 -1.83
C PHE A 38 21.47 10.33 -2.18
N LEU A 39 20.52 9.58 -2.75
CA LEU A 39 20.77 8.22 -3.21
C LEU A 39 21.83 8.18 -4.31
N LYS A 40 21.79 9.13 -5.23
CA LYS A 40 22.79 9.22 -6.32
C LYS A 40 24.20 9.42 -5.80
N GLU A 41 24.42 10.30 -4.83
CA GLU A 41 25.74 10.52 -4.22
C GLU A 41 26.29 9.21 -3.63
N ILE A 42 25.46 8.41 -2.94
CA ILE A 42 25.85 7.13 -2.38
C ILE A 42 26.21 6.13 -3.47
N PHE A 43 25.34 5.98 -4.49
CA PHE A 43 25.54 5.01 -5.56
C PHE A 43 26.71 5.35 -6.46
N ASP A 44 26.97 6.63 -6.72
CA ASP A 44 28.16 7.10 -7.43
C ASP A 44 29.44 6.74 -6.65
N SER A 45 29.44 6.89 -5.32
CA SER A 45 30.58 6.50 -4.46
C SER A 45 30.86 5.00 -4.51
N GLU A 46 29.81 4.18 -4.63
CA GLU A 46 29.87 2.72 -4.79
C GLU A 46 30.14 2.27 -6.23
N LYS A 47 30.21 3.22 -7.18
CA LYS A 47 30.36 2.96 -8.61
C LYS A 47 29.25 2.02 -9.15
N ILE A 48 28.03 2.28 -8.73
CA ILE A 48 26.82 1.63 -9.24
C ILE A 48 26.17 2.59 -10.23
N GLU A 49 25.81 2.06 -11.42
CA GLU A 49 25.11 2.85 -12.43
C GLU A 49 23.75 3.30 -11.93
N CYS A 50 23.48 4.60 -11.98
CA CYS A 50 22.22 5.17 -11.54
C CYS A 50 21.89 6.46 -12.30
N ASP A 51 20.60 6.77 -12.34
CA ASP A 51 20.04 7.98 -12.97
C ASP A 51 19.00 8.62 -12.04
N ILE A 52 18.86 9.93 -12.15
CA ILE A 52 17.72 10.69 -11.61
C ILE A 52 16.81 11.03 -12.79
N VAL A 53 15.54 10.66 -12.71
CA VAL A 53 14.61 10.67 -13.84
C VAL A 53 13.23 11.13 -13.39
N GLY A 54 12.65 12.12 -14.05
CA GLY A 54 11.31 12.62 -13.71
C GLY A 54 11.14 14.10 -13.97
N PRO A 55 9.99 14.67 -13.63
CA PRO A 55 9.77 16.12 -13.64
C PRO A 55 10.61 16.81 -12.57
N GLU A 56 10.95 18.08 -12.81
CA GLU A 56 11.74 18.89 -11.89
C GLU A 56 11.16 18.91 -10.46
N ASN A 57 12.01 18.67 -9.46
CA ASN A 57 11.70 18.53 -8.03
C ASN A 57 10.84 17.29 -7.65
N ARG A 58 10.45 16.48 -8.61
CA ARG A 58 9.63 15.28 -8.47
C ARG A 58 10.32 14.08 -9.11
N GLU A 59 11.66 14.09 -9.13
CA GLU A 59 12.43 13.05 -9.76
C GLU A 59 12.50 11.79 -8.91
N SER A 60 12.46 10.66 -9.61
CA SER A 60 12.71 9.34 -9.09
C SER A 60 14.16 8.92 -9.29
N PHE A 61 14.68 8.13 -8.39
CA PHE A 61 16.00 7.51 -8.51
C PHE A 61 15.85 6.12 -9.14
N VAL A 62 16.70 5.79 -10.11
CA VAL A 62 16.72 4.46 -10.74
C VAL A 62 18.16 3.96 -10.87
N SER A 63 18.42 2.73 -10.47
CA SER A 63 19.73 2.10 -10.53
C SER A 63 19.66 0.67 -11.07
N ARG A 64 20.81 0.18 -11.58
CA ARG A 64 20.92 -1.15 -12.18
C ARG A 64 22.22 -1.87 -11.80
N LEU A 65 22.09 -3.16 -11.51
CA LEU A 65 23.19 -4.11 -11.51
C LEU A 65 22.97 -5.10 -12.64
N PRO A 66 23.65 -4.92 -13.79
CA PRO A 66 23.51 -5.81 -14.92
C PRO A 66 24.12 -7.18 -14.60
N GLY A 67 23.41 -8.25 -14.97
CA GLY A 67 23.91 -9.61 -14.93
C GLY A 67 24.60 -10.01 -16.25
N ARG A 68 24.85 -11.32 -16.41
CA ARG A 68 25.43 -11.88 -17.64
C ARG A 68 24.44 -11.86 -18.82
N ALA A 69 23.16 -11.90 -18.52
CA ALA A 69 22.06 -11.82 -19.47
C ALA A 69 21.17 -10.62 -19.11
N SER A 70 20.44 -10.10 -20.11
CA SER A 70 19.50 -9.01 -19.92
C SER A 70 18.20 -9.42 -19.21
N LYS A 71 17.96 -10.70 -19.06
CA LYS A 71 16.77 -11.30 -18.43
C LYS A 71 17.15 -12.57 -17.63
N PRO A 72 16.36 -12.97 -16.60
CA PRO A 72 15.20 -12.20 -16.10
C PRO A 72 15.62 -10.89 -15.44
N ARG A 73 14.66 -9.98 -15.21
CA ARG A 73 14.85 -8.75 -14.47
C ARG A 73 13.98 -8.75 -13.23
N LEU A 74 14.58 -8.41 -12.11
CA LEU A 74 13.90 -8.13 -10.84
C LEU A 74 13.97 -6.65 -10.57
N LEU A 75 12.83 -6.01 -10.34
CA LEU A 75 12.73 -4.65 -9.86
C LEU A 75 12.40 -4.66 -8.37
N LEU A 76 13.24 -4.01 -7.58
CA LEU A 76 12.95 -3.56 -6.23
C LEU A 76 12.38 -2.15 -6.34
N LEU A 77 11.17 -1.97 -5.85
CA LEU A 77 10.38 -0.76 -6.06
C LEU A 77 9.89 -0.23 -4.73
N SER A 78 10.17 1.02 -4.47
CA SER A 78 9.73 1.74 -3.27
C SER A 78 9.52 3.21 -3.58
N HIS A 79 8.91 3.98 -2.66
CA HIS A 79 8.71 5.41 -2.86
C HIS A 79 9.39 6.26 -1.81
N THR A 80 9.64 7.52 -2.16
CA THR A 80 10.39 8.45 -1.30
C THR A 80 9.53 9.55 -0.72
N ASP A 81 8.36 9.83 -1.29
CA ASP A 81 7.42 10.79 -0.73
C ASP A 81 6.74 10.26 0.52
N VAL A 82 6.22 11.16 1.32
CA VAL A 82 5.55 10.84 2.59
C VAL A 82 4.32 11.72 2.78
N VAL A 83 3.29 11.22 3.45
CA VAL A 83 2.11 12.02 3.80
C VAL A 83 2.44 13.15 4.78
N PRO A 84 1.65 14.26 4.78
CA PRO A 84 1.85 15.37 5.69
C PRO A 84 1.75 14.98 7.18
N VAL A 85 2.55 15.66 7.99
CA VAL A 85 2.40 15.65 9.46
C VAL A 85 1.33 16.67 9.84
N THR A 86 0.24 16.19 10.44
CA THR A 86 -0.92 17.04 10.77
C THR A 86 -0.73 17.81 12.09
N ASP A 87 -0.09 17.19 13.09
CA ASP A 87 0.10 17.78 14.42
C ASP A 87 1.41 17.31 15.06
N VAL A 88 2.45 18.12 14.95
CA VAL A 88 3.79 17.82 15.49
C VAL A 88 3.77 17.60 17.01
N SER A 89 2.82 18.22 17.73
CA SER A 89 2.74 18.11 19.19
C SER A 89 2.37 16.71 19.69
N LYS A 90 1.84 15.86 18.84
CA LYS A 90 1.50 14.46 19.13
C LYS A 90 2.66 13.49 18.93
N TRP A 91 3.75 13.97 18.34
CA TRP A 91 4.91 13.14 18.08
C TRP A 91 5.84 13.11 19.30
N ARG A 92 6.27 11.90 19.64
CA ARG A 92 7.24 11.64 20.71
C ARG A 92 8.61 12.23 20.40
N HIS A 93 9.02 12.14 19.14
CA HIS A 93 10.23 12.72 18.56
C HIS A 93 9.84 13.58 17.36
N PRO A 94 10.59 14.65 17.03
CA PRO A 94 10.27 15.43 15.84
C PRO A 94 10.18 14.54 14.58
N PRO A 95 9.15 14.69 13.73
CA PRO A 95 8.83 13.75 12.64
C PRO A 95 9.98 13.44 11.67
N PHE A 96 10.89 14.39 11.46
CA PHE A 96 12.04 14.24 10.58
C PHE A 96 13.38 14.20 11.33
N SER A 97 13.39 13.89 12.63
CA SER A 97 14.63 13.78 13.41
C SER A 97 15.34 12.43 13.21
N ALA A 98 14.61 11.39 12.84
CA ALA A 98 15.09 10.01 12.72
C ALA A 98 15.78 9.52 14.00
N GLU A 99 15.18 9.79 15.15
CA GLU A 99 15.72 9.38 16.44
C GLU A 99 15.54 7.89 16.68
N ILE A 100 16.55 7.29 17.30
CA ILE A 100 16.49 5.89 17.73
C ILE A 100 16.29 5.86 19.25
N GLU A 101 15.22 5.17 19.68
CA GLU A 101 14.96 4.88 21.08
C GLU A 101 14.81 3.37 21.28
N GLY A 102 15.75 2.75 22.00
CA GLY A 102 15.85 1.30 22.09
C GLY A 102 16.18 0.67 20.73
N GLU A 103 15.31 -0.20 20.26
CA GLU A 103 15.42 -0.83 18.93
C GLU A 103 14.57 -0.12 17.86
N TRP A 104 13.89 0.98 18.17
CA TRP A 104 12.96 1.66 17.28
C TRP A 104 13.56 2.94 16.69
N LEU A 105 13.50 3.05 15.37
CA LEU A 105 13.77 4.29 14.65
C LEU A 105 12.44 4.99 14.38
N TYR A 106 12.30 6.22 14.87
CA TYR A 106 11.10 7.03 14.75
C TYR A 106 11.23 8.09 13.66
N GLY A 107 10.18 8.28 12.88
CA GLY A 107 10.07 9.38 11.92
C GLY A 107 9.01 9.14 10.88
N ARG A 108 8.51 10.21 10.24
CA ARG A 108 7.61 10.12 9.10
C ARG A 108 8.37 9.50 7.91
N GLY A 109 7.80 8.44 7.32
CA GLY A 109 8.45 7.63 6.29
C GLY A 109 9.38 6.55 6.84
N ALA A 110 9.50 6.39 8.16
CA ALA A 110 10.35 5.36 8.74
C ALA A 110 9.86 3.94 8.43
N CYS A 111 8.57 3.79 8.14
CA CYS A 111 7.94 2.53 7.75
C CYS A 111 7.37 2.63 6.33
N ASP A 112 6.74 3.74 5.99
CA ASP A 112 6.03 4.00 4.74
C ASP A 112 6.66 5.21 4.02
N ASP A 113 7.59 5.04 3.06
CA ASP A 113 8.15 3.78 2.55
C ASP A 113 9.70 3.81 2.51
N LYS A 114 10.34 4.78 3.21
CA LYS A 114 11.81 4.94 3.21
C LYS A 114 12.54 3.76 3.83
N PHE A 115 11.85 2.93 4.62
CA PHE A 115 12.39 1.65 5.06
C PHE A 115 12.70 0.75 3.86
N ASP A 116 11.75 0.56 2.96
CA ASP A 116 11.94 -0.24 1.76
C ASP A 116 13.04 0.36 0.88
N VAL A 117 13.04 1.69 0.69
CA VAL A 117 14.13 2.40 -0.02
C VAL A 117 15.51 2.06 0.56
N ALA A 118 15.65 2.09 1.88
CA ALA A 118 16.94 1.86 2.55
C ALA A 118 17.42 0.42 2.41
N VAL A 119 16.54 -0.58 2.61
CA VAL A 119 16.92 -2.00 2.54
C VAL A 119 17.17 -2.46 1.10
N GLU A 120 16.47 -1.89 0.13
CA GLU A 120 16.67 -2.13 -1.29
C GLU A 120 17.98 -1.52 -1.78
N ALA A 121 18.27 -0.26 -1.40
CA ALA A 121 19.55 0.39 -1.70
C ALA A 121 20.71 -0.40 -1.09
N MET A 122 20.62 -0.79 0.19
CA MET A 122 21.66 -1.57 0.85
C MET A 122 21.87 -2.95 0.20
N THR A 123 20.78 -3.57 -0.30
CA THR A 123 20.87 -4.82 -1.07
C THR A 123 21.71 -4.63 -2.33
N MET A 124 21.48 -3.56 -3.10
CA MET A 124 22.26 -3.24 -4.29
C MET A 124 23.74 -3.02 -3.95
N ILE A 125 24.02 -2.23 -2.92
CA ILE A 125 25.38 -1.90 -2.45
C ILE A 125 26.14 -3.17 -2.05
N LEU A 126 25.53 -4.04 -1.26
CA LEU A 126 26.17 -5.28 -0.80
C LEU A 126 26.44 -6.26 -1.93
N LEU A 127 25.51 -6.45 -2.85
CA LEU A 127 25.72 -7.27 -4.04
C LEU A 127 26.90 -6.75 -4.88
N LYS A 128 27.04 -5.43 -5.01
CA LYS A 128 28.16 -4.80 -5.71
C LYS A 128 29.48 -4.99 -4.98
N ARG A 129 29.55 -4.66 -3.69
CA ARG A 129 30.75 -4.76 -2.85
C ARG A 129 31.32 -6.18 -2.82
N HIS A 130 30.43 -7.17 -2.71
CA HIS A 130 30.80 -8.58 -2.71
C HIS A 130 30.99 -9.18 -4.11
N ASN A 131 30.89 -8.36 -5.16
CA ASN A 131 31.05 -8.77 -6.55
C ASN A 131 30.20 -10.01 -6.91
N VAL A 132 28.95 -10.05 -6.42
CA VAL A 132 28.02 -11.14 -6.64
C VAL A 132 27.67 -11.19 -8.12
N LYS A 133 27.83 -12.37 -8.75
CA LYS A 133 27.52 -12.55 -10.16
C LYS A 133 26.07 -12.99 -10.33
N LEU A 134 25.27 -12.11 -10.90
CA LEU A 134 23.89 -12.38 -11.30
C LEU A 134 23.89 -12.82 -12.78
N ASN A 135 22.94 -13.66 -13.17
CA ASN A 135 22.65 -13.91 -14.57
C ASN A 135 21.69 -12.86 -15.12
N GLY A 136 20.58 -12.64 -14.46
CA GLY A 136 19.64 -11.58 -14.82
C GLY A 136 20.05 -10.20 -14.27
N THR A 137 19.23 -9.18 -14.52
CA THR A 137 19.48 -7.80 -14.11
C THR A 137 18.64 -7.44 -12.88
N LEU A 138 19.29 -6.90 -11.84
CA LEU A 138 18.61 -6.28 -10.72
C LEU A 138 18.44 -4.79 -10.99
N ILE A 139 17.23 -4.30 -10.81
CA ILE A 139 16.85 -2.89 -10.93
C ILE A 139 16.35 -2.43 -9.56
N PHE A 140 16.70 -1.22 -9.17
CA PHE A 140 16.14 -0.54 -8.01
C PHE A 140 15.55 0.79 -8.45
N ALA A 141 14.32 1.09 -8.04
CA ALA A 141 13.66 2.36 -8.30
C ALA A 141 13.01 2.89 -7.03
N ALA A 142 13.55 4.01 -6.53
CA ALA A 142 12.92 4.79 -5.47
C ALA A 142 12.12 5.93 -6.11
N THR A 143 10.80 5.78 -6.15
CA THR A 143 9.91 6.63 -6.94
C THR A 143 9.38 7.81 -6.16
N ALA A 144 8.90 8.81 -6.88
CA ALA A 144 8.19 9.96 -6.35
C ALA A 144 6.67 9.74 -6.42
N ASP A 145 5.89 10.55 -5.67
CA ASP A 145 4.47 10.81 -5.89
C ASP A 145 3.53 9.62 -5.67
N GLU A 146 3.94 8.57 -4.97
CA GLU A 146 3.07 7.43 -4.70
C GLU A 146 1.81 7.86 -3.93
N GLU A 147 2.01 8.62 -2.85
CA GLU A 147 1.01 9.08 -1.90
C GLU A 147 -0.04 10.05 -2.51
N ALA A 148 0.29 10.65 -3.65
CA ALA A 148 -0.64 11.51 -4.40
C ALA A 148 -1.12 10.88 -5.73
N GLY A 149 -0.75 9.62 -5.99
CA GLY A 149 -1.25 8.83 -7.13
C GLY A 149 -0.26 8.56 -8.24
N ALA A 150 1.03 8.81 -8.00
CA ALA A 150 2.18 8.40 -8.80
C ALA A 150 2.25 8.98 -10.22
N GLN A 151 1.57 10.09 -10.50
CA GLN A 151 1.59 10.68 -11.86
C GLN A 151 2.97 11.23 -12.22
N HIS A 152 3.73 11.74 -11.23
CA HIS A 152 5.07 12.29 -11.40
C HIS A 152 6.16 11.24 -11.18
N GLY A 153 5.86 10.14 -10.48
CA GLY A 153 6.76 9.04 -10.17
C GLY A 153 6.59 7.86 -11.11
N CYS A 154 6.04 6.77 -10.59
CA CYS A 154 5.93 5.50 -11.32
C CYS A 154 5.12 5.61 -12.61
N GLY A 155 4.02 6.35 -12.59
CA GLY A 155 3.22 6.63 -13.80
C GLY A 155 4.02 7.38 -14.87
N TRP A 156 4.85 8.36 -14.46
CA TRP A 156 5.74 9.06 -15.38
C TRP A 156 6.80 8.11 -15.96
N LEU A 157 7.44 7.31 -15.11
CA LEU A 157 8.50 6.37 -15.49
C LEU A 157 8.01 5.35 -16.53
N VAL A 158 6.87 4.73 -16.31
CA VAL A 158 6.35 3.70 -17.25
C VAL A 158 5.92 4.28 -18.60
N ASN A 159 5.55 5.57 -18.63
CA ASN A 159 5.13 6.24 -19.86
C ASN A 159 6.31 6.89 -20.63
N ASN A 160 7.33 7.42 -19.94
CA ASN A 160 8.39 8.22 -20.55
C ASN A 160 9.76 7.52 -20.56
N ALA A 161 10.01 6.60 -19.62
CA ALA A 161 11.27 5.89 -19.49
C ALA A 161 11.09 4.37 -19.19
N PRO A 162 10.18 3.65 -19.89
CA PRO A 162 9.81 2.27 -19.57
C PRO A 162 11.00 1.31 -19.55
N ASP A 163 12.00 1.53 -20.41
CA ASP A 163 13.18 0.68 -20.46
C ASP A 163 14.05 0.77 -19.20
N ARG A 164 13.88 1.81 -18.41
CA ARG A 164 14.59 1.97 -17.13
C ARG A 164 14.06 1.06 -16.03
N VAL A 165 12.77 0.76 -16.05
CA VAL A 165 12.06 0.08 -14.95
C VAL A 165 11.37 -1.22 -15.37
N LYS A 166 11.33 -1.55 -16.67
CA LYS A 166 10.69 -2.76 -17.16
C LYS A 166 11.33 -4.01 -16.58
N ALA A 167 10.54 -4.84 -15.90
CA ALA A 167 10.97 -6.09 -15.29
C ALA A 167 9.92 -7.19 -15.44
N GLU A 168 10.34 -8.45 -15.35
CA GLU A 168 9.47 -9.61 -15.30
C GLU A 168 8.92 -9.83 -13.87
N TYR A 169 9.72 -9.48 -12.85
CA TYR A 169 9.41 -9.63 -11.44
C TYR A 169 9.57 -8.29 -10.72
N VAL A 170 8.63 -7.98 -9.82
CA VAL A 170 8.66 -6.75 -9.02
C VAL A 170 8.35 -7.08 -7.55
N LEU A 171 9.16 -6.55 -6.64
CA LEU A 171 8.85 -6.45 -5.23
C LEU A 171 8.62 -4.99 -4.88
N ASN A 172 7.61 -4.74 -4.09
CA ASN A 172 7.17 -3.41 -3.67
C ASN A 172 6.59 -3.50 -2.25
N GLU A 173 6.18 -2.37 -1.69
CA GLU A 173 5.38 -2.28 -0.47
C GLU A 173 4.03 -3.01 -0.56
N GLY A 174 3.29 -3.08 0.55
CA GLY A 174 1.93 -3.62 0.62
C GLY A 174 1.86 -5.05 1.14
N GLY A 175 2.86 -5.50 1.87
CA GLY A 175 2.91 -6.77 2.58
C GLY A 175 4.23 -6.99 3.29
N GLY A 176 4.37 -8.11 4.02
CA GLY A 176 5.62 -8.47 4.68
C GLY A 176 5.68 -8.16 6.17
N ALA A 177 4.76 -7.39 6.74
CA ALA A 177 4.70 -7.22 8.18
C ALA A 177 4.09 -8.47 8.86
N PRO A 178 4.70 -8.98 9.95
CA PRO A 178 4.20 -10.18 10.62
C PRO A 178 2.94 -9.90 11.44
N VAL A 179 1.93 -10.74 11.23
CA VAL A 179 0.67 -10.74 11.98
C VAL A 179 0.69 -11.90 12.96
N LYS A 180 0.60 -11.62 14.26
CA LYS A 180 0.63 -12.64 15.32
C LYS A 180 -0.78 -12.91 15.82
N ILE A 181 -1.32 -14.11 15.52
CA ILE A 181 -2.67 -14.54 15.92
C ILE A 181 -2.60 -15.97 16.46
N GLY A 182 -3.19 -16.22 17.62
CA GLY A 182 -3.30 -17.57 18.20
C GLY A 182 -1.96 -18.28 18.39
N GLY A 183 -0.88 -17.55 18.67
CA GLY A 183 0.47 -18.11 18.82
C GLY A 183 1.16 -18.50 17.50
N LYS A 184 0.54 -18.22 16.37
CA LYS A 184 1.12 -18.40 15.04
C LYS A 184 1.53 -17.06 14.43
N ILE A 185 2.54 -17.11 13.55
CA ILE A 185 3.02 -15.95 12.79
C ILE A 185 2.58 -16.13 11.35
N PHE A 186 1.95 -15.09 10.82
CA PHE A 186 1.53 -14.99 9.42
C PHE A 186 2.24 -13.82 8.76
N TYR A 187 2.69 -14.03 7.53
CA TYR A 187 3.12 -12.97 6.64
C TYR A 187 2.17 -12.90 5.46
N THR A 188 1.66 -11.71 5.16
CA THR A 188 0.83 -11.51 3.98
C THR A 188 1.68 -11.03 2.82
N VAL A 189 1.39 -11.58 1.63
CA VAL A 189 1.97 -11.13 0.36
C VAL A 189 0.87 -10.44 -0.43
N GLY A 190 1.03 -9.15 -0.70
CA GLY A 190 0.12 -8.36 -1.51
C GLY A 190 0.18 -8.78 -2.97
N PHE A 191 -0.74 -9.64 -3.41
CA PHE A 191 -0.77 -10.09 -4.81
C PHE A 191 -1.55 -9.18 -5.73
N GLY A 192 -2.33 -8.25 -5.19
CA GLY A 192 -3.21 -7.37 -5.94
C GLY A 192 -3.88 -6.34 -5.06
N GLU A 193 -4.67 -5.49 -5.68
CA GLU A 193 -5.26 -4.29 -5.06
C GLU A 193 -6.69 -4.07 -5.54
N LYS A 194 -7.52 -3.51 -4.65
CA LYS A 194 -8.83 -2.99 -5.05
C LYS A 194 -8.64 -1.80 -5.99
N GLY A 195 -9.57 -1.65 -6.94
CA GLY A 195 -9.62 -0.46 -7.77
C GLY A 195 -10.19 0.76 -7.04
N ILE A 196 -9.95 1.94 -7.58
CA ILE A 196 -10.48 3.22 -7.10
C ILE A 196 -11.58 3.69 -8.05
N CYS A 197 -12.68 4.19 -7.49
CA CYS A 197 -13.67 4.97 -8.23
C CYS A 197 -14.21 6.07 -7.32
N TRP A 198 -13.68 7.29 -7.47
CA TRP A 198 -14.10 8.42 -6.65
C TRP A 198 -15.23 9.18 -7.32
N PHE A 199 -16.12 9.69 -6.51
CA PHE A 199 -17.29 10.41 -6.97
C PHE A 199 -17.40 11.78 -6.34
N LYS A 200 -17.81 12.74 -7.15
CA LYS A 200 -18.38 13.99 -6.70
C LYS A 200 -19.90 13.88 -6.73
N LEU A 201 -20.54 14.16 -5.61
CA LEU A 201 -21.98 14.26 -5.49
C LEU A 201 -22.36 15.73 -5.46
N LYS A 202 -23.47 16.10 -6.14
CA LYS A 202 -23.95 17.46 -6.18
C LYS A 202 -25.46 17.50 -6.03
N SER A 203 -25.93 18.18 -5.00
CA SER A 203 -27.35 18.50 -4.83
C SER A 203 -27.61 19.96 -5.18
N LYS A 204 -28.74 20.21 -5.84
CA LYS A 204 -29.23 21.54 -6.22
C LYS A 204 -30.54 21.82 -5.52
N GLY A 205 -30.72 23.04 -5.10
CA GLY A 205 -31.89 23.52 -4.43
C GLY A 205 -32.26 24.95 -4.83
N LYS A 206 -32.89 25.68 -3.91
CA LYS A 206 -33.27 27.08 -4.10
C LYS A 206 -32.91 27.85 -2.83
N ALA A 207 -32.11 28.90 -2.97
CA ALA A 207 -31.73 29.77 -1.86
C ALA A 207 -32.98 30.45 -1.26
N GLY A 208 -32.90 30.71 0.07
CA GLY A 208 -34.00 31.35 0.79
C GLY A 208 -33.56 31.83 2.17
N HIS A 209 -34.48 32.56 2.83
CA HIS A 209 -34.26 33.01 4.18
C HIS A 209 -34.48 31.86 5.17
N GLY A 210 -33.51 31.59 6.05
CA GLY A 210 -33.54 30.45 6.98
C GLY A 210 -34.74 30.41 7.92
N SER A 211 -35.36 31.57 8.22
CA SER A 211 -36.55 31.63 9.07
C SER A 211 -37.87 31.19 8.37
N ILE A 212 -37.85 31.05 7.03
CA ILE A 212 -39.01 30.60 6.26
C ILE A 212 -38.58 29.47 5.34
N PRO A 213 -38.24 28.28 5.91
CA PRO A 213 -37.61 27.19 5.15
C PRO A 213 -38.46 26.65 4.00
N THR A 214 -39.80 26.80 4.05
CA THR A 214 -40.72 26.35 3.04
C THR A 214 -40.70 27.15 1.73
N LEU A 215 -40.09 28.36 1.73
CA LEU A 215 -39.90 29.17 0.51
C LEU A 215 -38.60 28.85 -0.24
N GLY A 216 -37.70 28.12 0.39
CA GLY A 216 -36.46 27.61 -0.20
C GLY A 216 -36.56 26.12 -0.54
N ASP A 217 -35.48 25.60 -1.12
CA ASP A 217 -35.25 24.17 -1.31
C ASP A 217 -33.82 23.90 -0.89
N ASN A 218 -33.66 23.25 0.28
CA ASN A 218 -32.37 23.14 0.95
C ASN A 218 -31.50 22.00 0.37
N ALA A 219 -30.47 22.36 -0.37
CA ALA A 219 -29.53 21.40 -0.96
C ALA A 219 -28.83 20.50 0.10
N ASN A 220 -28.55 21.03 1.31
CA ASN A 220 -27.93 20.22 2.36
C ASN A 220 -28.84 19.08 2.83
N LEU A 221 -30.17 19.28 2.86
CA LEU A 221 -31.10 18.22 3.27
C LEU A 221 -31.16 17.08 2.24
N LYS A 222 -31.07 17.41 0.95
CA LYS A 222 -30.98 16.39 -0.11
C LYS A 222 -29.68 15.57 0.00
N MET A 223 -28.55 16.25 0.25
CA MET A 223 -27.27 15.59 0.46
C MET A 223 -27.27 14.73 1.72
N ALA A 224 -27.85 15.21 2.82
CA ALA A 224 -27.99 14.43 4.06
C ALA A 224 -28.81 13.15 3.84
N GLU A 225 -29.88 13.20 3.05
CA GLU A 225 -30.64 12.01 2.68
C GLU A 225 -29.82 11.05 1.81
N ALA A 226 -29.04 11.55 0.83
CA ALA A 226 -28.15 10.73 0.04
C ALA A 226 -27.11 10.03 0.93
N PHE A 227 -26.46 10.72 1.87
CA PHE A 227 -25.52 10.14 2.82
C PHE A 227 -26.17 9.11 3.73
N SER A 228 -27.38 9.39 4.24
CA SER A 228 -28.15 8.43 5.03
C SER A 228 -28.44 7.14 4.25
N ARG A 229 -28.70 7.22 2.96
CA ARG A 229 -28.90 6.05 2.10
C ARG A 229 -27.60 5.32 1.82
N LEU A 230 -26.51 6.04 1.47
CA LEU A 230 -25.20 5.44 1.26
C LEU A 230 -24.73 4.68 2.50
N SER A 231 -24.92 5.23 3.72
CA SER A 231 -24.50 4.58 4.97
C SER A 231 -25.26 3.28 5.28
N ARG A 232 -26.46 3.11 4.73
CA ARG A 232 -27.31 1.91 4.90
C ARG A 232 -27.23 0.97 3.71
N TYR A 233 -26.68 1.42 2.59
CA TYR A 233 -26.55 0.62 1.40
C TYR A 233 -25.63 -0.56 1.64
N LYS A 234 -26.05 -1.74 1.22
CA LYS A 234 -25.24 -2.96 1.32
C LYS A 234 -24.79 -3.37 -0.09
N PRO A 235 -23.55 -3.05 -0.46
CA PRO A 235 -23.02 -3.52 -1.74
C PRO A 235 -23.05 -5.05 -1.82
N GLU A 236 -23.13 -5.54 -3.04
CA GLU A 236 -23.08 -6.98 -3.33
C GLU A 236 -21.84 -7.62 -2.74
N ILE A 237 -22.02 -8.77 -2.10
CA ILE A 237 -20.91 -9.54 -1.53
C ILE A 237 -20.38 -10.49 -2.61
N VAL A 238 -19.08 -10.41 -2.86
CA VAL A 238 -18.34 -11.26 -3.80
C VAL A 238 -17.22 -11.95 -3.06
N ILE A 239 -17.25 -13.27 -3.01
CA ILE A 239 -16.18 -14.07 -2.42
C ILE A 239 -15.20 -14.45 -3.51
N LEU A 240 -14.10 -13.71 -3.60
CA LEU A 240 -13.03 -14.01 -4.53
C LEU A 240 -12.36 -15.35 -4.15
N PRO A 241 -11.96 -16.19 -5.11
CA PRO A 241 -11.30 -17.46 -4.84
C PRO A 241 -10.07 -17.32 -3.93
N ASN A 242 -9.21 -16.31 -4.22
CA ASN A 242 -7.99 -16.06 -3.45
C ASN A 242 -8.30 -15.58 -2.02
N PHE A 243 -9.37 -14.81 -1.83
CA PHE A 243 -9.83 -14.42 -0.48
C PHE A 243 -10.29 -15.65 0.32
N LYS A 244 -11.04 -16.57 -0.29
CA LYS A 244 -11.45 -17.81 0.34
C LYS A 244 -10.25 -18.70 0.69
N GLU A 245 -9.27 -18.80 -0.22
CA GLU A 245 -8.03 -19.54 0.01
C GLU A 245 -7.22 -18.96 1.19
N ALA A 246 -7.12 -17.63 1.28
CA ALA A 246 -6.47 -16.95 2.41
C ALA A 246 -7.17 -17.27 3.74
N LEU A 247 -8.50 -17.19 3.78
CA LEU A 247 -9.27 -17.56 4.99
C LEU A 247 -9.06 -19.02 5.39
N LEU A 248 -9.01 -19.95 4.42
CA LEU A 248 -8.74 -21.37 4.68
C LEU A 248 -7.34 -21.57 5.28
N GLN A 249 -6.33 -20.87 4.76
CA GLN A 249 -4.96 -20.93 5.30
C GLN A 249 -4.88 -20.38 6.73
N PHE A 250 -5.52 -19.23 7.02
CA PHE A 250 -5.60 -18.71 8.39
C PHE A 250 -6.30 -19.68 9.33
N ALA A 251 -7.48 -20.17 8.94
CA ALA A 251 -8.28 -21.08 9.79
C ALA A 251 -7.61 -22.46 9.97
N GLY A 252 -7.01 -22.99 8.91
CA GLY A 252 -6.25 -24.25 8.97
C GLY A 252 -5.05 -24.16 9.89
N ALA A 253 -4.28 -23.08 9.83
CA ALA A 253 -3.14 -22.86 10.73
C ALA A 253 -3.54 -22.69 12.20
N LEU A 254 -4.70 -22.08 12.47
CA LEU A 254 -5.19 -21.79 13.83
C LEU A 254 -5.96 -22.95 14.44
N MET A 255 -6.77 -23.66 13.67
CA MET A 255 -7.77 -24.62 14.15
C MET A 255 -7.71 -25.98 13.43
N GLY A 256 -6.74 -26.19 12.53
CA GLY A 256 -6.63 -27.40 11.73
C GLY A 256 -7.87 -27.62 10.83
N GLU A 257 -8.17 -28.88 10.54
CA GLU A 257 -9.31 -29.27 9.69
C GLU A 257 -10.67 -28.71 10.13
N GLN A 258 -10.85 -28.47 11.44
CA GLN A 258 -12.09 -27.87 11.94
C GLN A 258 -12.26 -26.43 11.43
N GLY A 259 -11.19 -25.64 11.46
CA GLY A 259 -11.20 -24.28 10.94
C GLY A 259 -11.46 -24.25 9.43
N GLU A 260 -10.83 -25.13 8.69
CA GLU A 260 -11.04 -25.24 7.24
C GLU A 260 -12.50 -25.59 6.90
N ARG A 261 -13.12 -26.53 7.64
CA ARG A 261 -14.53 -26.87 7.47
C ARG A 261 -15.46 -25.69 7.74
N ILE A 262 -15.20 -24.94 8.82
CA ILE A 262 -15.99 -23.73 9.14
C ILE A 262 -15.90 -22.71 7.99
N VAL A 263 -14.70 -22.41 7.50
CA VAL A 263 -14.51 -21.47 6.39
C VAL A 263 -15.13 -22.00 5.09
N ALA A 264 -14.98 -23.31 4.79
CA ALA A 264 -15.57 -23.91 3.60
C ALA A 264 -17.09 -23.74 3.55
N GLU A 265 -17.76 -23.86 4.70
CA GLU A 265 -19.21 -23.72 4.85
C GLU A 265 -19.66 -22.24 4.93
N MET A 266 -18.91 -21.40 5.65
CA MET A 266 -19.34 -20.05 6.01
C MET A 266 -18.83 -18.96 5.04
N ALA A 267 -17.76 -19.21 4.27
CA ALA A 267 -17.25 -18.24 3.29
C ALA A 267 -18.08 -18.26 1.99
N THR A 268 -19.33 -17.87 2.13
CA THR A 268 -20.32 -17.71 1.06
C THR A 268 -20.99 -16.33 1.19
N PRO A 269 -21.55 -15.75 0.11
CA PRO A 269 -22.13 -14.39 0.14
C PRO A 269 -23.23 -14.21 1.21
N ASP A 270 -23.99 -15.23 1.51
CA ASP A 270 -25.09 -15.22 2.49
C ASP A 270 -24.62 -15.41 3.93
N LYS A 271 -23.46 -16.01 4.18
CA LYS A 271 -23.00 -16.38 5.53
C LYS A 271 -21.74 -15.62 5.98
N ILE A 272 -20.96 -15.03 5.06
CA ILE A 272 -19.67 -14.44 5.37
C ILE A 272 -19.75 -13.37 6.47
N ASP A 273 -20.80 -12.55 6.47
CA ASP A 273 -20.96 -11.52 7.49
C ASP A 273 -21.16 -12.12 8.90
N ALA A 274 -21.82 -13.27 9.01
CA ALA A 274 -21.96 -13.96 10.27
C ALA A 274 -20.61 -14.52 10.77
N LEU A 275 -19.81 -15.08 9.87
CA LEU A 275 -18.44 -15.52 10.19
C LEU A 275 -17.57 -14.35 10.65
N LEU A 276 -17.55 -13.25 9.89
CA LEU A 276 -16.74 -12.08 10.22
C LEU A 276 -17.20 -11.38 11.51
N ASN A 277 -18.49 -11.41 11.85
CA ASN A 277 -18.98 -10.93 13.14
C ASN A 277 -18.47 -11.79 14.31
N GLN A 278 -18.34 -13.10 14.14
CA GLN A 278 -17.74 -13.97 15.15
C GLN A 278 -16.23 -13.65 15.30
N VAL A 279 -15.51 -13.50 14.20
CA VAL A 279 -14.08 -13.12 14.22
C VAL A 279 -13.89 -11.75 14.87
N ALA A 280 -14.75 -10.77 14.61
CA ALA A 280 -14.67 -9.43 15.17
C ALA A 280 -14.79 -9.38 16.71
N SER A 281 -15.33 -10.43 17.34
CA SER A 281 -15.41 -10.52 18.81
C SER A 281 -14.04 -10.70 19.49
N PHE A 282 -13.01 -11.12 18.76
CA PHE A 282 -11.65 -11.32 19.26
C PHE A 282 -10.55 -10.68 18.39
N GLU A 283 -10.78 -10.48 17.08
CA GLU A 283 -9.86 -9.82 16.14
C GLU A 283 -10.63 -8.85 15.22
N LYS A 284 -11.01 -7.70 15.78
CA LYS A 284 -11.90 -6.73 15.12
C LYS A 284 -11.27 -6.15 13.84
N GLU A 285 -10.01 -5.70 13.90
CA GLU A 285 -9.32 -5.08 12.77
C GLU A 285 -9.23 -6.06 11.59
N PHE A 286 -8.85 -7.30 11.86
CA PHE A 286 -8.80 -8.34 10.84
C PHE A 286 -10.19 -8.59 10.21
N ALA A 287 -11.23 -8.67 11.02
CA ALA A 287 -12.58 -8.91 10.51
C ALA A 287 -13.09 -7.76 9.62
N GLU A 288 -12.82 -6.51 9.98
CA GLU A 288 -13.25 -5.35 9.18
C GLU A 288 -12.44 -5.22 7.90
N MET A 289 -11.14 -5.50 7.94
CA MET A 289 -10.32 -5.57 6.73
C MET A 289 -10.81 -6.70 5.80
N ALA A 290 -11.04 -7.89 6.33
CA ALA A 290 -11.61 -9.01 5.58
C ALA A 290 -12.98 -8.66 4.98
N ARG A 291 -13.83 -7.93 5.71
CA ARG A 291 -15.13 -7.45 5.21
C ARG A 291 -14.96 -6.53 4.01
N ALA A 292 -14.00 -5.60 4.06
CA ALA A 292 -13.71 -4.70 2.95
C ALA A 292 -13.22 -5.43 1.68
N LEU A 293 -12.66 -6.64 1.84
CA LEU A 293 -12.21 -7.50 0.73
C LEU A 293 -13.33 -8.36 0.11
N THR A 294 -14.55 -8.31 0.66
CA THR A 294 -15.71 -9.07 0.14
C THR A 294 -16.68 -8.23 -0.67
N ARG A 295 -16.48 -6.92 -0.74
CA ARG A 295 -17.45 -6.01 -1.39
C ARG A 295 -16.82 -4.68 -1.80
N MET A 296 -17.51 -3.93 -2.68
CA MET A 296 -17.23 -2.52 -2.88
C MET A 296 -17.39 -1.77 -1.55
N THR A 297 -16.46 -0.87 -1.23
CA THR A 297 -16.56 0.02 -0.08
C THR A 297 -16.94 1.42 -0.50
N ILE A 298 -17.72 2.13 0.33
CA ILE A 298 -18.26 3.47 0.05
C ILE A 298 -18.01 4.33 1.28
N SER A 299 -17.22 5.40 1.13
CA SER A 299 -16.87 6.31 2.22
C SER A 299 -17.07 7.77 1.79
N PRO A 300 -18.17 8.43 2.19
CA PRO A 300 -18.37 9.87 1.99
C PRO A 300 -17.50 10.65 2.98
N ASN A 301 -16.42 11.29 2.48
CA ASN A 301 -15.39 11.86 3.35
C ASN A 301 -15.39 13.39 3.39
N VAL A 302 -15.89 14.05 2.34
CA VAL A 302 -15.90 15.52 2.23
C VAL A 302 -17.32 16.00 1.93
N ILE A 303 -17.74 17.09 2.58
CA ILE A 303 -19.02 17.76 2.31
C ILE A 303 -18.87 19.27 2.46
N HIS A 304 -19.40 20.01 1.48
CA HIS A 304 -19.44 21.46 1.49
C HIS A 304 -20.83 21.96 1.10
N GLY A 305 -21.51 22.69 1.99
CA GLY A 305 -22.83 23.21 1.71
C GLY A 305 -23.24 24.34 2.65
N GLY A 306 -23.54 25.52 2.08
CA GLY A 306 -23.88 26.72 2.79
C GLY A 306 -22.68 27.40 3.49
N ASN A 307 -22.81 28.71 3.75
CA ASN A 307 -21.76 29.53 4.37
C ASN A 307 -22.30 30.46 5.46
N LYS A 308 -23.62 30.49 5.66
CA LYS A 308 -24.25 31.37 6.67
C LYS A 308 -25.52 30.72 7.23
N ALA A 309 -25.65 30.73 8.54
CA ALA A 309 -26.73 30.02 9.27
C ALA A 309 -28.16 30.47 8.89
N ASN A 310 -28.36 31.74 8.50
CA ASN A 310 -29.67 32.28 8.17
C ASN A 310 -30.00 32.27 6.64
N VAL A 311 -29.19 31.55 5.85
CA VAL A 311 -29.38 31.40 4.39
C VAL A 311 -29.52 29.91 4.06
N ILE A 312 -30.58 29.55 3.37
CA ILE A 312 -30.79 28.20 2.85
C ILE A 312 -29.85 28.02 1.65
N PRO A 313 -28.95 27.01 1.67
CA PRO A 313 -28.04 26.76 0.55
C PRO A 313 -28.79 26.17 -0.64
N ASP A 314 -28.46 26.67 -1.83
CA ASP A 314 -28.96 26.18 -3.12
C ASP A 314 -28.05 25.14 -3.79
N VAL A 315 -26.83 24.96 -3.24
CA VAL A 315 -25.86 23.94 -3.70
C VAL A 315 -25.21 23.29 -2.49
N CYS A 316 -25.05 21.97 -2.55
CA CYS A 316 -24.16 21.21 -1.66
C CYS A 316 -23.39 20.20 -2.50
N GLU A 317 -22.08 20.12 -2.27
CA GLU A 317 -21.17 19.20 -2.95
C GLU A 317 -20.51 18.28 -1.92
N ALA A 318 -20.20 17.05 -2.34
CA ALA A 318 -19.54 16.07 -1.49
C ALA A 318 -18.60 15.19 -2.32
N GLU A 319 -17.56 14.64 -1.67
CA GLU A 319 -16.66 13.67 -2.28
C GLU A 319 -16.79 12.32 -1.57
N VAL A 320 -16.83 11.27 -2.38
CA VAL A 320 -17.01 9.88 -1.93
C VAL A 320 -15.87 9.02 -2.46
N ASP A 321 -15.08 8.45 -1.54
CA ASP A 321 -14.12 7.40 -1.88
C ASP A 321 -14.87 6.07 -2.00
N THR A 322 -14.71 5.41 -3.14
CA THR A 322 -15.17 4.04 -3.31
C THR A 322 -14.05 3.15 -3.81
N ARG A 323 -13.98 1.93 -3.26
CA ARG A 323 -13.01 0.91 -3.65
C ARG A 323 -13.73 -0.31 -4.18
N ILE A 324 -13.36 -0.74 -5.39
CA ILE A 324 -14.00 -1.83 -6.13
C ILE A 324 -13.12 -3.09 -6.14
N LEU A 325 -13.75 -4.25 -6.20
CA LEU A 325 -13.06 -5.54 -6.26
C LEU A 325 -12.56 -5.86 -7.68
N PRO A 326 -11.58 -6.76 -7.83
CA PRO A 326 -11.27 -7.37 -9.11
C PRO A 326 -12.51 -7.92 -9.80
N GLY A 327 -12.68 -7.57 -11.10
CA GLY A 327 -13.86 -7.92 -11.89
C GLY A 327 -15.00 -6.90 -11.84
N GLN A 328 -14.93 -5.91 -10.95
CA GLN A 328 -15.83 -4.74 -10.96
C GLN A 328 -15.17 -3.58 -11.74
N ASP A 329 -15.98 -2.80 -12.43
CA ASP A 329 -15.53 -1.68 -13.25
C ASP A 329 -16.21 -0.35 -12.83
N GLU A 330 -15.87 0.73 -13.54
CA GLU A 330 -16.47 2.04 -13.30
C GLU A 330 -17.99 2.04 -13.46
N LYS A 331 -18.52 1.29 -14.46
CA LYS A 331 -19.96 1.21 -14.69
C LYS A 331 -20.69 0.55 -13.53
N TYR A 332 -20.07 -0.51 -12.96
CA TYR A 332 -20.59 -1.15 -11.76
C TYR A 332 -20.63 -0.16 -10.59
N ALA A 333 -19.55 0.59 -10.35
CA ALA A 333 -19.47 1.55 -9.25
C ALA A 333 -20.50 2.68 -9.43
N VAL A 334 -20.58 3.30 -10.61
CA VAL A 334 -21.56 4.35 -10.96
C VAL A 334 -22.97 3.85 -10.72
N SER A 335 -23.36 2.69 -11.28
CA SER A 335 -24.70 2.14 -11.14
C SER A 335 -25.05 1.79 -9.68
N THR A 336 -24.05 1.40 -8.90
CA THR A 336 -24.22 1.07 -7.48
C THR A 336 -24.51 2.33 -6.66
N ILE A 337 -23.75 3.41 -6.85
CA ILE A 337 -24.01 4.69 -6.18
C ILE A 337 -25.34 5.28 -6.63
N GLN A 338 -25.65 5.26 -7.95
CA GLN A 338 -26.94 5.75 -8.46
C GLN A 338 -28.13 5.06 -7.80
N ARG A 339 -28.09 3.72 -7.71
CA ARG A 339 -29.16 2.96 -7.02
C ARG A 339 -29.26 3.32 -5.53
N ALA A 340 -28.12 3.50 -4.87
CA ALA A 340 -28.10 3.83 -3.45
C ALA A 340 -28.76 5.17 -3.15
N ILE A 341 -28.59 6.19 -4.01
CA ILE A 341 -29.12 7.55 -3.82
C ILE A 341 -30.36 7.85 -4.68
N GLU A 342 -30.98 6.84 -5.29
CA GLU A 342 -32.15 7.01 -6.18
C GLU A 342 -33.26 7.82 -5.52
N GLY A 343 -33.83 8.79 -6.24
CA GLY A 343 -34.92 9.63 -5.74
C GLY A 343 -34.50 10.77 -4.80
N THR A 344 -33.21 10.94 -4.46
CA THR A 344 -32.74 12.07 -3.63
C THR A 344 -32.59 13.37 -4.44
N GLY A 345 -32.55 13.30 -5.77
CA GLY A 345 -32.26 14.44 -6.64
C GLY A 345 -30.79 14.88 -6.62
N VAL A 346 -29.87 14.03 -6.11
CA VAL A 346 -28.43 14.28 -6.10
C VAL A 346 -27.82 13.75 -7.39
N GLU A 347 -27.04 14.61 -8.06
CA GLU A 347 -26.27 14.29 -9.25
C GLU A 347 -24.96 13.59 -8.85
N ILE A 348 -24.46 12.71 -9.71
CA ILE A 348 -23.20 11.97 -9.50
C ILE A 348 -22.27 12.18 -10.69
N GLU A 349 -20.99 12.40 -10.41
CA GLU A 349 -19.89 12.46 -11.37
C GLU A 349 -18.74 11.59 -10.90
N SER A 350 -18.21 10.72 -11.77
CA SER A 350 -16.96 9.98 -11.50
C SER A 350 -15.79 10.91 -11.77
N THR A 351 -14.97 11.14 -10.74
CA THR A 351 -13.84 12.08 -10.81
C THR A 351 -12.49 11.38 -10.97
N ARG A 352 -12.41 10.12 -10.54
CA ARG A 352 -11.20 9.31 -10.66
C ARG A 352 -11.58 7.84 -10.77
N TYR A 353 -11.03 7.16 -11.77
CA TYR A 353 -11.14 5.72 -11.93
C TYR A 353 -9.78 5.09 -12.16
N GLN A 354 -9.50 4.03 -11.42
CA GLN A 354 -8.36 3.14 -11.63
C GLN A 354 -8.82 1.70 -11.43
N ALA A 355 -8.61 0.87 -12.42
CA ALA A 355 -8.99 -0.54 -12.33
C ALA A 355 -8.19 -1.26 -11.24
N SER A 356 -8.80 -2.27 -10.62
CA SER A 356 -8.09 -3.22 -9.78
C SER A 356 -7.01 -3.95 -10.59
N SER A 357 -5.93 -4.36 -9.93
CA SER A 357 -4.85 -5.13 -10.55
C SER A 357 -4.45 -6.30 -9.68
N SER A 358 -3.99 -7.40 -10.28
CA SER A 358 -3.49 -8.55 -9.52
C SER A 358 -2.51 -9.39 -10.33
N SER A 359 -1.54 -9.97 -9.62
CA SER A 359 -0.67 -11.04 -10.10
C SER A 359 -1.25 -12.41 -9.75
N PRO A 360 -0.85 -13.50 -10.44
CA PRO A 360 -1.24 -14.85 -10.05
C PRO A 360 -0.71 -15.21 -8.65
N THR A 361 -1.46 -16.03 -7.88
CA THR A 361 -1.08 -16.45 -6.51
C THR A 361 -0.38 -17.83 -6.47
N LYS A 362 -0.13 -18.44 -7.61
CA LYS A 362 0.57 -19.73 -7.74
C LYS A 362 1.63 -19.62 -8.82
N THR A 363 2.81 -19.11 -8.44
CA THR A 363 3.94 -18.90 -9.36
C THR A 363 5.25 -19.34 -8.71
N PRO A 364 6.25 -19.75 -9.53
CA PRO A 364 7.59 -20.05 -9.02
C PRO A 364 8.23 -18.88 -8.27
N PHE A 365 7.89 -17.64 -8.63
CA PHE A 365 8.39 -16.45 -7.93
C PHE A 365 7.84 -16.36 -6.51
N LEU A 366 6.51 -16.48 -6.33
CA LEU A 366 5.89 -16.47 -5.01
C LEU A 366 6.35 -17.66 -4.14
N ASP A 367 6.53 -18.83 -4.74
CA ASP A 367 7.07 -20.00 -4.05
C ASP A 367 8.50 -19.73 -3.55
N THR A 368 9.34 -19.07 -4.38
CA THR A 368 10.70 -18.68 -4.01
C THR A 368 10.70 -17.71 -2.82
N LEU A 369 9.85 -16.67 -2.84
CA LEU A 369 9.70 -15.72 -1.73
C LEU A 369 9.32 -16.45 -0.45
N SER A 370 8.33 -17.35 -0.53
CA SER A 370 7.83 -18.12 0.61
C SER A 370 8.88 -19.05 1.21
N GLN A 371 9.68 -19.72 0.37
CA GLN A 371 10.75 -20.61 0.81
C GLN A 371 11.88 -19.85 1.51
N ILE A 372 12.30 -18.71 0.94
CA ILE A 372 13.35 -17.88 1.52
C ILE A 372 12.87 -17.28 2.84
N LEU A 373 11.63 -16.80 2.90
CA LEU A 373 11.08 -16.30 4.17
C LEU A 373 11.13 -17.36 5.26
N ARG A 374 10.61 -18.56 5.02
CA ARG A 374 10.63 -19.65 6.00
C ARG A 374 12.04 -20.05 6.44
N LYS A 375 13.00 -19.97 5.53
CA LYS A 375 14.42 -20.22 5.86
C LYS A 375 14.94 -19.24 6.91
N HIS A 376 14.55 -17.96 6.84
CA HIS A 376 15.00 -16.90 7.75
C HIS A 376 14.13 -16.75 8.99
N ALA A 377 12.80 -16.90 8.84
CA ALA A 377 11.82 -16.67 9.90
C ALA A 377 11.39 -17.94 10.66
N GLY A 378 11.74 -19.14 10.14
CA GLY A 378 11.34 -20.42 10.75
C GLY A 378 9.90 -20.84 10.40
N ASP A 379 9.17 -21.39 11.38
CA ASP A 379 7.79 -21.89 11.20
C ASP A 379 6.79 -20.72 11.10
N VAL A 380 6.65 -20.18 9.89
CA VAL A 380 5.73 -19.09 9.59
C VAL A 380 4.78 -19.45 8.45
N ASN A 381 3.60 -18.86 8.47
CA ASN A 381 2.59 -19.02 7.44
C ASN A 381 2.69 -17.85 6.44
N VAL A 382 2.69 -18.15 5.15
CA VAL A 382 2.67 -17.14 4.08
C VAL A 382 1.33 -17.18 3.39
N VAL A 383 0.63 -16.05 3.36
CA VAL A 383 -0.74 -15.95 2.83
C VAL A 383 -0.79 -14.86 1.76
N ALA A 384 -1.22 -15.22 0.56
CA ALA A 384 -1.47 -14.23 -0.49
C ALA A 384 -2.74 -13.43 -0.18
N GLN A 385 -2.66 -12.11 -0.13
CA GLN A 385 -3.74 -11.21 0.25
C GLN A 385 -3.95 -10.12 -0.81
N LEU A 386 -5.22 -9.80 -1.06
CA LEU A 386 -5.58 -8.60 -1.82
C LEU A 386 -5.48 -7.37 -0.89
N ASN A 387 -4.89 -6.29 -1.35
CA ASN A 387 -4.81 -5.03 -0.59
C ASN A 387 -6.07 -4.18 -0.79
N THR A 388 -6.48 -3.47 0.24
CA THR A 388 -7.61 -2.54 0.18
C THR A 388 -7.21 -1.19 -0.42
N GLY A 389 -5.94 -0.81 -0.30
CA GLY A 389 -5.30 0.35 -0.92
C GLY A 389 -4.70 0.01 -2.28
N MET A 390 -4.13 1.01 -2.94
CA MET A 390 -3.38 0.86 -4.18
C MET A 390 -1.93 1.23 -3.93
N THR A 391 -1.02 0.57 -4.66
CA THR A 391 0.40 0.84 -4.68
C THR A 391 0.91 1.01 -6.12
N ASP A 392 2.16 1.37 -6.28
CA ASP A 392 2.80 1.48 -7.60
C ASP A 392 2.92 0.14 -8.35
N SER A 393 2.74 -0.98 -7.68
CA SER A 393 2.69 -2.32 -8.30
C SER A 393 1.71 -2.42 -9.47
N ARG A 394 0.63 -1.63 -9.45
CA ARG A 394 -0.40 -1.60 -10.50
C ARG A 394 0.15 -1.30 -11.89
N PHE A 395 1.11 -0.40 -12.00
CA PHE A 395 1.71 -0.02 -13.28
C PHE A 395 2.48 -1.19 -13.91
N PHE A 396 3.21 -1.93 -13.09
CA PHE A 396 3.99 -3.08 -13.55
C PHE A 396 3.14 -4.29 -13.88
N ARG A 397 2.06 -4.52 -13.11
CA ARG A 397 1.06 -5.56 -13.45
C ARG A 397 0.40 -5.28 -14.79
N GLN A 398 0.11 -4.01 -15.11
CA GLN A 398 -0.41 -3.60 -16.43
C GLN A 398 0.62 -3.84 -17.56
N MET A 399 1.92 -3.79 -17.26
CA MET A 399 2.99 -4.13 -18.18
C MET A 399 3.25 -5.64 -18.29
N GLY A 400 2.52 -6.47 -17.55
CA GLY A 400 2.61 -7.92 -17.57
C GLY A 400 3.65 -8.52 -16.62
N ALA A 401 4.14 -7.76 -15.65
CA ALA A 401 5.04 -8.26 -14.61
C ALA A 401 4.28 -9.03 -13.51
N GLU A 402 4.93 -10.03 -12.92
CA GLU A 402 4.54 -10.57 -11.61
C GLU A 402 5.03 -9.61 -10.53
N ALA A 403 4.09 -8.81 -9.96
CA ALA A 403 4.40 -7.82 -8.94
C ALA A 403 3.70 -8.17 -7.62
N TYR A 404 4.52 -8.31 -6.56
CA TYR A 404 4.05 -8.61 -5.21
C TYR A 404 4.47 -7.52 -4.25
N GLY A 405 3.55 -7.14 -3.36
CA GLY A 405 3.84 -6.33 -2.19
C GLY A 405 4.44 -7.21 -1.11
N PHE A 406 5.79 -7.20 -0.94
CA PHE A 406 6.43 -8.08 0.01
C PHE A 406 7.88 -7.68 0.35
N ILE A 407 8.02 -6.81 1.33
CA ILE A 407 9.30 -6.54 1.98
C ILE A 407 9.17 -6.96 3.45
N PRO A 408 9.69 -8.14 3.85
CA PRO A 408 9.36 -8.71 5.16
C PRO A 408 10.12 -8.07 6.30
N SER A 409 9.38 -7.66 7.34
CA SER A 409 9.92 -7.27 8.63
C SER A 409 10.34 -8.47 9.47
N SER A 410 11.12 -8.24 10.53
CA SER A 410 11.54 -9.27 11.48
C SER A 410 10.37 -10.04 12.08
N PRO A 411 10.44 -11.38 12.26
CA PRO A 411 9.40 -12.14 12.93
C PRO A 411 9.20 -11.77 14.41
N THR A 412 10.14 -11.01 15.00
CA THR A 412 9.99 -10.45 16.35
C THR A 412 9.02 -9.29 16.40
N GLN A 413 8.88 -8.52 15.31
CA GLN A 413 7.94 -7.42 15.15
C GLN A 413 6.48 -7.91 15.17
N ASN A 414 5.53 -7.00 15.34
CA ASN A 414 4.10 -7.22 15.16
C ASN A 414 3.48 -6.02 14.44
N ILE A 415 2.73 -6.28 13.38
CA ILE A 415 2.06 -5.23 12.62
C ILE A 415 1.21 -4.27 13.50
N LYS A 416 0.64 -4.78 14.59
CA LYS A 416 -0.15 -3.97 15.54
C LYS A 416 0.67 -2.86 16.22
N GLU A 417 1.99 -2.95 16.21
CA GLU A 417 2.89 -1.95 16.81
C GLU A 417 3.29 -0.84 15.83
N ILE A 418 3.24 -1.12 14.52
CA ILE A 418 3.64 -0.19 13.46
C ILE A 418 2.44 0.42 12.73
N LEU A 419 1.41 -0.39 12.45
CA LEU A 419 0.23 0.04 11.67
C LEU A 419 -0.43 1.34 12.15
N PRO A 420 -0.57 1.62 13.47
CA PRO A 420 -1.15 2.88 13.92
C PRO A 420 -0.32 4.13 13.56
N GLY A 421 0.98 3.97 13.30
CA GLY A 421 1.91 5.04 12.90
C GLY A 421 1.88 5.34 11.42
N ILE A 422 1.56 4.35 10.57
CA ILE A 422 1.44 4.53 9.12
C ILE A 422 0.32 5.54 8.83
N HIS A 423 0.65 6.64 8.15
CA HIS A 423 -0.21 7.82 7.98
C HIS A 423 -0.69 8.48 9.30
N GLY A 424 -0.29 7.93 10.45
CA GLY A 424 -0.60 8.42 11.80
C GLY A 424 0.55 9.21 12.43
N ASP A 425 0.53 9.30 13.77
CA ASP A 425 1.59 9.91 14.57
C ASP A 425 2.56 8.83 15.08
N ASN A 426 3.81 9.22 15.35
CA ASN A 426 4.85 8.32 15.91
C ASN A 426 5.17 7.11 15.03
N GLU A 427 5.18 7.29 13.73
CA GLU A 427 5.61 6.27 12.78
C GLU A 427 7.03 5.79 13.11
N LYS A 428 7.26 4.48 12.99
CA LYS A 428 8.51 3.85 13.41
C LYS A 428 8.73 2.49 12.77
N ILE A 429 9.98 2.07 12.71
CA ILE A 429 10.40 0.71 12.33
C ILE A 429 11.46 0.20 13.32
N ASP A 430 11.53 -1.09 13.56
CA ASP A 430 12.56 -1.68 14.41
C ASP A 430 13.81 -2.04 13.60
N ILE A 431 14.98 -1.86 14.22
CA ILE A 431 16.29 -2.15 13.59
C ILE A 431 16.43 -3.62 13.18
N PRO A 432 15.94 -4.62 13.95
CA PRO A 432 15.94 -6.01 13.49
C PRO A 432 15.23 -6.23 12.15
N SER A 433 14.22 -5.43 11.82
CA SER A 433 13.54 -5.51 10.53
C SER A 433 14.41 -5.01 9.36
N ILE A 434 15.27 -4.00 9.59
CA ILE A 434 16.23 -3.53 8.59
C ILE A 434 17.21 -4.67 8.22
N GLU A 435 17.73 -5.35 9.23
CA GLU A 435 18.60 -6.51 9.03
C GLU A 435 17.87 -7.64 8.29
N PHE A 436 16.68 -7.97 8.76
CA PHE A 436 15.90 -9.09 8.23
C PHE A 436 15.53 -8.89 6.76
N ALA A 437 14.99 -7.72 6.42
CA ALA A 437 14.59 -7.38 5.06
C ALA A 437 15.80 -7.37 4.10
N THR A 438 16.92 -6.77 4.50
CA THR A 438 18.12 -6.74 3.66
C THR A 438 18.64 -8.17 3.39
N ARG A 439 18.71 -9.04 4.40
CA ARG A 439 19.10 -10.45 4.22
C ARG A 439 18.16 -11.20 3.30
N PHE A 440 16.87 -10.98 3.45
CA PHE A 440 15.84 -11.56 2.60
C PHE A 440 16.02 -11.14 1.14
N LEU A 441 16.14 -9.83 0.87
CA LEU A 441 16.28 -9.29 -0.48
C LEU A 441 17.58 -9.73 -1.16
N LEU A 442 18.69 -9.84 -0.42
CA LEU A 442 19.96 -10.40 -0.92
C LEU A 442 19.78 -11.83 -1.44
N GLU A 443 19.06 -12.66 -0.71
CA GLU A 443 18.85 -14.06 -1.12
C GLU A 443 17.84 -14.15 -2.27
N VAL A 444 16.76 -13.39 -2.24
CA VAL A 444 15.76 -13.33 -3.32
C VAL A 444 16.40 -12.88 -4.62
N SER A 445 17.19 -11.80 -4.60
CA SER A 445 17.89 -11.29 -5.78
C SER A 445 18.77 -12.36 -6.42
N GLN A 446 19.50 -13.12 -5.61
CA GLN A 446 20.34 -14.22 -6.11
C GLN A 446 19.51 -15.41 -6.60
N ALA A 447 18.41 -15.74 -5.93
CA ALA A 447 17.59 -16.89 -6.31
C ALA A 447 16.83 -16.65 -7.62
N VAL A 448 16.30 -15.45 -7.80
CA VAL A 448 15.49 -15.07 -8.98
C VAL A 448 16.36 -14.77 -10.20
N LEU A 449 17.55 -14.21 -9.97
CA LEU A 449 18.47 -13.79 -11.03
C LEU A 449 19.62 -14.78 -11.29
N LYS A 450 19.44 -16.04 -10.92
CA LYS A 450 20.39 -17.13 -11.21
C LYS A 450 20.53 -17.40 -12.68
#